data_a66bc2f4ad575ab5f02ec8c5f5e2a485
#
_entry.id   a66bc2f4ad575ab5f02ec8c5f5e2a485
#
_cell.length_a   1.000
_cell.length_b   1.000
_cell.length_c   1.000
_cell.angle_alpha   90.00
_cell.angle_beta   90.00
_cell.angle_gamma   90.00
#
_symmetry.space_group_name_H-M   'P 1'
#
loop_
_entity.id
_entity.type
_entity.pdbx_description
1 polymer ?
#
loop_
_entity_poly.entity_id
_entity_poly.type
_entity_poly.pdbx_seq_one_letter_code
_entity_poly.pdbx_strand_id
1 'polypeptide(L)'
;MSKISIDQSRLNSIINRAFDVVVEVQGEAFQNVIASDIWEWPRETLRQNGDLVGSPRNILDSEELYNSLVIARSANAAEYTWESDHAAIAHDGATTKNGTELPARPWTRIGLEECNAAEIMQQQLNKYL
;
A
#
# COMPACT_ATOMS: atom_id res chain seq x y z
N MET A 1 -44.74 -15.45 -22.75
CA MET A 1 -44.16 -14.19 -22.24
C MET A 1 -42.80 -14.45 -21.64
N SER A 2 -41.81 -13.70 -22.06
CA SER A 2 -40.46 -13.81 -21.51
C SER A 2 -40.34 -12.99 -20.23
N LYS A 3 -39.63 -13.52 -19.26
CA LYS A 3 -39.37 -12.85 -17.99
C LYS A 3 -37.86 -12.73 -17.77
N ILE A 4 -37.41 -11.54 -17.47
CA ILE A 4 -36.01 -11.27 -17.12
C ILE A 4 -35.99 -10.85 -15.66
N SER A 5 -35.12 -11.45 -14.88
CA SER A 5 -34.93 -11.04 -13.50
C SER A 5 -33.44 -10.87 -13.20
N ILE A 6 -33.13 -9.86 -12.42
CA ILE A 6 -31.76 -9.56 -11.98
C ILE A 6 -31.69 -9.76 -10.47
N ASP A 7 -30.81 -10.63 -10.04
CA ASP A 7 -30.57 -10.87 -8.62
C ASP A 7 -29.48 -9.89 -8.12
N GLN A 8 -29.93 -8.82 -7.46
CA GLN A 8 -29.05 -7.81 -6.91
C GLN A 8 -28.15 -8.35 -5.79
N SER A 9 -28.67 -9.27 -4.98
CA SER A 9 -27.87 -9.90 -3.92
C SER A 9 -26.68 -10.67 -4.48
N ARG A 10 -26.90 -11.39 -5.57
CA ARG A 10 -25.85 -12.13 -6.27
C ARG A 10 -24.81 -11.19 -6.86
N LEU A 11 -25.23 -10.11 -7.52
CA LEU A 11 -24.34 -9.11 -8.07
C LEU A 11 -23.50 -8.46 -6.97
N ASN A 12 -24.13 -8.09 -5.86
CA ASN A 12 -23.41 -7.49 -4.72
C ASN A 12 -22.37 -8.45 -4.14
N SER A 13 -22.70 -9.73 -4.04
CA SER A 13 -21.77 -10.74 -3.56
C SER A 13 -20.56 -10.89 -4.48
N ILE A 14 -20.77 -10.91 -5.80
CA ILE A 14 -19.68 -10.98 -6.79
C ILE A 14 -18.80 -9.75 -6.72
N ILE A 15 -19.38 -8.55 -6.65
CA ILE A 15 -18.67 -7.29 -6.56
C ILE A 15 -17.83 -7.26 -5.27
N ASN A 16 -18.39 -7.68 -4.14
CA ASN A 16 -17.68 -7.70 -2.88
C ASN A 16 -16.48 -8.66 -2.90
N ARG A 17 -16.61 -9.83 -3.49
CA ARG A 17 -15.50 -10.78 -3.65
C ARG A 17 -14.40 -10.20 -4.54
N ALA A 18 -14.79 -9.59 -5.65
CA ALA A 18 -13.82 -8.95 -6.55
C ALA A 18 -13.09 -7.81 -5.84
N PHE A 19 -13.81 -7.01 -5.07
CA PHE A 19 -13.22 -5.91 -4.31
C PHE A 19 -12.27 -6.40 -3.21
N ASP A 20 -12.59 -7.49 -2.53
CA ASP A 20 -11.69 -8.09 -1.53
C ASP A 20 -10.32 -8.44 -2.14
N VAL A 21 -10.30 -8.97 -3.35
CA VAL A 21 -9.04 -9.26 -4.06
C VAL A 21 -8.29 -7.97 -4.37
N VAL A 22 -8.98 -6.93 -4.85
CA VAL A 22 -8.37 -5.63 -5.13
C VAL A 22 -7.74 -5.04 -3.87
N VAL A 23 -8.44 -5.08 -2.74
CA VAL A 23 -7.95 -4.57 -1.46
C VAL A 23 -6.67 -5.29 -1.03
N GLU A 24 -6.65 -6.60 -1.14
CA GLU A 24 -5.49 -7.42 -0.78
C GLU A 24 -4.29 -7.13 -1.68
N VAL A 25 -4.49 -7.12 -2.99
CA VAL A 25 -3.41 -6.88 -3.96
C VAL A 25 -2.86 -5.45 -3.82
N GLN A 26 -3.71 -4.47 -3.60
CA GLN A 26 -3.27 -3.10 -3.36
C GLN A 26 -2.44 -2.99 -2.08
N GLY A 27 -2.86 -3.66 -1.00
CA GLY A 27 -2.09 -3.70 0.24
C GLY A 27 -0.72 -4.32 0.04
N GLU A 28 -0.64 -5.43 -0.70
CA GLU A 28 0.63 -6.06 -1.05
C GLU A 28 1.52 -5.14 -1.88
N ALA A 29 0.94 -4.38 -2.83
CA ALA A 29 1.68 -3.42 -3.64
C ALA A 29 2.33 -2.33 -2.77
N PHE A 30 1.61 -1.76 -1.82
CA PHE A 30 2.18 -0.80 -0.87
C PHE A 30 3.33 -1.40 -0.08
N GLN A 31 3.14 -2.59 0.47
CA GLN A 31 4.15 -3.25 1.30
C GLN A 31 5.38 -3.65 0.50
N ASN A 32 5.19 -4.11 -0.74
CA ASN A 32 6.30 -4.43 -1.64
C ASN A 32 7.13 -3.20 -1.96
N VAL A 33 6.51 -2.03 -2.13
CA VAL A 33 7.22 -0.77 -2.37
C VAL A 33 8.05 -0.38 -1.15
N ILE A 34 7.49 -0.50 0.07
CA ILE A 34 8.24 -0.25 1.31
C ILE A 34 9.47 -1.15 1.39
N ALA A 35 9.32 -2.42 1.03
CA ALA A 35 10.39 -3.42 1.11
C ALA A 35 11.37 -3.36 -0.07
N SER A 36 11.08 -2.60 -1.12
CA SER A 36 11.95 -2.51 -2.29
C SER A 36 13.12 -1.57 -2.08
N ASP A 37 14.23 -1.80 -2.80
CA ASP A 37 15.47 -1.02 -2.68
C ASP A 37 15.50 0.18 -3.63
N ILE A 38 14.35 0.80 -3.90
CA ILE A 38 14.24 1.90 -4.86
C ILE A 38 14.48 3.29 -4.23
N TRP A 39 14.55 3.38 -2.92
CA TRP A 39 14.57 4.65 -2.21
C TRP A 39 15.97 5.24 -2.14
N GLU A 40 16.13 6.45 -2.67
CA GLU A 40 17.37 7.19 -2.58
C GLU A 40 17.49 7.90 -1.23
N TRP A 41 18.72 7.98 -0.73
CA TRP A 41 19.02 8.60 0.55
C TRP A 41 20.34 9.37 0.45
N PRO A 42 20.42 10.61 0.96
CA PRO A 42 21.60 11.46 0.71
C PRO A 42 22.85 11.03 1.48
N ARG A 43 22.74 10.14 2.45
CA ARG A 43 23.86 9.69 3.27
C ARG A 43 23.65 8.26 3.77
N GLU A 44 24.74 7.63 4.18
CA GLU A 44 24.66 6.35 4.87
C GLU A 44 24.03 6.51 6.25
N THR A 45 23.27 5.51 6.66
CA THR A 45 22.57 5.49 7.94
C THR A 45 22.81 4.17 8.66
N LEU A 46 23.05 4.23 9.97
CA LEU A 46 23.12 3.04 10.81
C LEU A 46 21.70 2.67 11.24
N ARG A 47 21.28 1.44 10.90
CA ARG A 47 19.98 0.91 11.29
C ARG A 47 20.01 0.32 12.69
N GLN A 48 18.83 0.07 13.27
CA GLN A 48 18.70 -0.50 14.61
C GLN A 48 19.36 -1.87 14.75
N ASN A 49 19.42 -2.65 13.67
CA ASN A 49 20.08 -3.95 13.65
C ASN A 49 21.62 -3.86 13.56
N GLY A 50 22.19 -2.66 13.47
CA GLY A 50 23.61 -2.44 13.36
C GLY A 50 24.16 -2.33 11.94
N ASP A 51 23.34 -2.55 10.93
CA ASP A 51 23.75 -2.46 9.53
C ASP A 51 23.91 -1.01 9.07
N LEU A 52 24.97 -0.76 8.32
CA LEU A 52 25.17 0.51 7.64
C LEU A 52 24.53 0.43 6.26
N VAL A 53 23.62 1.36 5.95
CA VAL A 53 22.84 1.34 4.73
C VAL A 53 23.07 2.59 3.90
N GLY A 54 23.42 2.39 2.63
CA GLY A 54 23.62 3.46 1.66
C GLY A 54 22.37 3.76 0.83
N SER A 55 22.56 4.10 -0.43
CA SER A 55 21.49 4.46 -1.35
C SER A 55 21.73 3.74 -2.70
N PRO A 56 20.71 3.24 -3.41
CA PRO A 56 19.31 3.20 -2.98
C PRO A 56 19.05 2.17 -1.88
N ARG A 57 17.91 2.30 -1.18
CA ARG A 57 17.58 1.44 -0.04
C ARG A 57 16.08 1.14 0.04
N ASN A 58 15.72 0.19 0.90
CA ASN A 58 14.34 -0.01 1.32
C ASN A 58 14.02 0.83 2.58
N ILE A 59 12.73 0.81 3.00
CA ILE A 59 12.27 1.55 4.19
C ILE A 59 12.15 0.62 5.40
N LEU A 60 12.86 -0.50 5.40
CA LEU A 60 12.80 -1.48 6.48
C LEU A 60 13.86 -1.19 7.54
N ASP A 61 13.57 -0.26 8.46
CA ASP A 61 14.34 -0.08 9.68
C ASP A 61 13.54 -0.67 10.84
N SER A 62 14.03 -1.72 11.49
CA SER A 62 13.34 -2.52 12.51
C SER A 62 12.00 -3.13 12.09
N GLU A 63 11.56 -2.95 10.86
CA GLU A 63 10.28 -3.43 10.30
C GLU A 63 9.03 -2.86 10.98
N GLU A 64 9.16 -1.88 11.87
CA GLU A 64 8.03 -1.28 12.57
C GLU A 64 7.04 -0.65 11.60
N LEU A 65 7.53 0.12 10.63
CA LEU A 65 6.66 0.74 9.63
C LEU A 65 5.92 -0.32 8.81
N TYR A 66 6.65 -1.32 8.31
CA TYR A 66 6.08 -2.38 7.50
C TYR A 66 4.96 -3.12 8.24
N ASN A 67 5.16 -3.40 9.52
CA ASN A 67 4.22 -4.16 10.35
C ASN A 67 3.09 -3.29 10.92
N SER A 68 3.12 -1.97 10.69
CA SER A 68 2.12 -1.05 11.25
C SER A 68 0.88 -0.86 10.39
N LEU A 69 0.80 -1.49 9.22
CA LEU A 69 -0.34 -1.34 8.33
C LEU A 69 -1.61 -1.91 8.93
N VAL A 70 -2.65 -1.09 8.95
CA VAL A 70 -4.03 -1.48 9.29
C VAL A 70 -4.92 -1.17 8.09
N ILE A 71 -5.72 -2.14 7.68
CA ILE A 71 -6.68 -1.97 6.60
C ILE A 71 -8.09 -2.00 7.17
N ALA A 72 -8.79 -0.86 7.06
CA ALA A 72 -10.18 -0.75 7.45
C ALA A 72 -11.07 -0.92 6.22
N ARG A 73 -11.81 -2.02 6.19
CA ARG A 73 -12.63 -2.41 5.04
C ARG A 73 -14.10 -2.14 5.32
N SER A 74 -14.75 -1.40 4.42
CA SER A 74 -16.21 -1.27 4.39
C SER A 74 -16.76 -1.84 3.08
N ALA A 75 -18.08 -1.81 2.90
CA ALA A 75 -18.71 -2.38 1.70
C ALA A 75 -18.17 -1.76 0.40
N ASN A 76 -17.91 -0.45 0.41
CA ASN A 76 -17.57 0.31 -0.79
C ASN A 76 -16.19 0.96 -0.74
N ALA A 77 -15.42 0.75 0.32
CA ALA A 77 -14.15 1.42 0.51
C ALA A 77 -13.16 0.59 1.33
N ALA A 78 -11.90 0.89 1.18
CA ALA A 78 -10.85 0.39 2.05
C ALA A 78 -9.91 1.54 2.39
N GLU A 79 -9.52 1.63 3.64
CA GLU A 79 -8.62 2.64 4.15
C GLU A 79 -7.36 1.96 4.66
N TYR A 80 -6.21 2.43 4.19
CA TYR A 80 -4.90 1.90 4.56
C TYR A 80 -4.19 2.90 5.46
N THR A 81 -3.84 2.47 6.66
CA THR A 81 -3.19 3.33 7.66
C THR A 81 -1.95 2.63 8.19
N TRP A 82 -0.83 3.34 8.19
CA TRP A 82 0.39 2.89 8.86
C TRP A 82 0.47 3.60 10.20
N GLU A 83 0.31 2.84 11.28
CA GLU A 83 0.18 3.38 12.64
C GLU A 83 1.52 3.69 13.31
N SER A 84 2.64 3.40 12.66
CA SER A 84 3.95 3.78 13.20
C SER A 84 4.06 5.28 13.42
N ASP A 85 4.64 5.70 14.53
CA ASP A 85 4.88 7.11 14.85
C ASP A 85 5.75 7.82 13.80
N HIS A 86 6.52 7.08 13.03
CA HIS A 86 7.41 7.60 12.00
C HIS A 86 6.82 7.60 10.60
N ALA A 87 5.60 7.09 10.42
CA ALA A 87 5.02 6.90 9.09
C ALA A 87 4.89 8.21 8.31
N ALA A 88 4.37 9.27 8.93
CA ALA A 88 4.19 10.55 8.26
C ALA A 88 5.53 11.15 7.82
N ILE A 89 6.53 11.10 8.67
CA ILE A 89 7.88 11.62 8.36
C ILE A 89 8.53 10.80 7.25
N ALA A 90 8.42 9.48 7.30
CA ALA A 90 8.99 8.59 6.30
C ALA A 90 8.33 8.79 4.93
N HIS A 91 7.02 8.99 4.90
CA HIS A 91 6.26 9.19 3.67
C HIS A 91 6.49 10.58 3.07
N ASP A 92 6.35 11.63 3.88
CA ASP A 92 6.32 13.01 3.42
C ASP A 92 7.69 13.71 3.47
N GLY A 93 8.64 13.11 4.17
CA GLY A 93 9.92 13.74 4.47
C GLY A 93 9.81 14.80 5.56
N ALA A 94 10.92 15.31 5.99
CA ALA A 94 10.98 16.37 7.01
C ALA A 94 12.33 17.06 7.01
N THR A 95 12.40 18.23 7.66
CA THR A 95 13.65 18.88 8.00
C THR A 95 13.80 18.88 9.52
N THR A 96 14.90 18.33 10.03
CA THR A 96 15.15 18.28 11.47
C THR A 96 15.54 19.66 12.01
N LYS A 97 15.56 19.80 13.35
CA LYS A 97 16.00 21.05 14.01
C LYS A 97 17.43 21.47 13.64
N ASN A 98 18.26 20.50 13.27
CA ASN A 98 19.63 20.71 12.86
C ASN A 98 19.77 21.06 11.37
N GLY A 99 18.67 21.23 10.65
CA GLY A 99 18.66 21.49 9.22
C GLY A 99 18.91 20.28 8.35
N THR A 100 18.92 19.07 8.91
CA THR A 100 19.05 17.83 8.15
C THR A 100 17.74 17.53 7.42
N GLU A 101 17.83 17.34 6.11
CA GLU A 101 16.68 16.96 5.30
C GLU A 101 16.50 15.44 5.30
N LEU A 102 15.28 15.00 5.56
CA LEU A 102 14.85 13.63 5.42
C LEU A 102 14.01 13.52 4.15
N PRO A 103 14.45 12.77 3.13
CA PRO A 103 13.73 12.69 1.87
C PRO A 103 12.34 12.10 2.02
N ALA A 104 11.38 12.59 1.24
CA ALA A 104 10.06 11.98 1.12
C ALA A 104 10.17 10.63 0.42
N ARG A 105 9.44 9.64 0.91
CA ARG A 105 9.36 8.30 0.32
C ARG A 105 7.90 7.91 0.19
N PRO A 106 7.16 8.48 -0.78
CA PRO A 106 5.72 8.31 -0.88
C PRO A 106 5.34 6.93 -1.44
N TRP A 107 5.47 5.91 -0.63
CA TRP A 107 5.17 4.52 -1.03
C TRP A 107 3.71 4.34 -1.44
N THR A 108 2.80 5.16 -0.93
CA THR A 108 1.39 5.08 -1.31
C THR A 108 1.18 5.47 -2.76
N ARG A 109 1.83 6.53 -3.23
CA ARG A 109 1.73 6.95 -4.62
C ARG A 109 2.29 5.89 -5.57
N ILE A 110 3.47 5.39 -5.27
CA ILE A 110 4.12 4.37 -6.10
C ILE A 110 3.34 3.06 -6.06
N GLY A 111 2.86 2.66 -4.89
CA GLY A 111 2.03 1.46 -4.76
C GLY A 111 0.71 1.54 -5.52
N LEU A 112 0.10 2.73 -5.59
CA LEU A 112 -1.09 2.94 -6.42
C LEU A 112 -0.76 2.85 -7.91
N GLU A 113 0.39 3.36 -8.34
CA GLU A 113 0.84 3.28 -9.73
C GLU A 113 1.15 1.84 -10.15
N GLU A 114 1.70 1.02 -9.26
CA GLU A 114 2.04 -0.37 -9.52
C GLU A 114 0.84 -1.31 -9.50
N CYS A 115 -0.28 -0.90 -8.90
CA CYS A 115 -1.50 -1.69 -8.80
C CYS A 115 -2.59 -1.06 -9.65
N ASN A 116 -2.96 -1.71 -10.77
CA ASN A 116 -4.11 -1.29 -11.56
C ASN A 116 -5.39 -1.91 -10.98
N ALA A 117 -6.00 -1.23 -10.02
CA ALA A 117 -7.17 -1.72 -9.30
C ALA A 117 -8.36 -1.99 -10.24
N ALA A 118 -8.58 -1.13 -11.24
CA ALA A 118 -9.67 -1.29 -12.19
C ALA A 118 -9.50 -2.55 -13.04
N GLU A 119 -8.28 -2.84 -13.48
CA GLU A 119 -7.98 -4.04 -14.26
C GLU A 119 -8.17 -5.31 -13.42
N ILE A 120 -7.68 -5.30 -12.19
CA ILE A 120 -7.84 -6.43 -11.27
C ILE A 120 -9.33 -6.68 -11.00
N MET A 121 -10.09 -5.61 -10.77
CA MET A 121 -11.54 -5.70 -10.57
C MET A 121 -12.23 -6.34 -11.77
N GLN A 122 -11.88 -5.91 -12.97
CA GLN A 122 -12.43 -6.48 -14.20
C GLN A 122 -12.09 -7.97 -14.35
N GLN A 123 -10.85 -8.35 -14.11
CA GLN A 123 -10.41 -9.75 -14.16
C GLN A 123 -11.19 -10.62 -13.18
N GLN A 124 -11.38 -10.13 -11.96
CA GLN A 124 -12.13 -10.86 -10.93
C GLN A 124 -13.62 -10.98 -11.29
N LEU A 125 -14.22 -9.91 -11.79
CA LEU A 125 -15.61 -9.96 -12.23
C LEU A 125 -15.81 -10.96 -13.37
N ASN A 126 -14.88 -11.04 -14.31
CA ASN A 126 -14.95 -11.98 -15.43
C ASN A 126 -14.92 -13.45 -14.99
N LYS A 127 -14.34 -13.75 -13.85
CA LYS A 127 -14.35 -15.12 -13.30
C LYS A 127 -15.73 -15.56 -12.84
N TYR A 128 -16.59 -14.63 -12.45
CA TYR A 128 -17.87 -14.92 -11.82
C TYR A 128 -19.07 -14.62 -12.72
N LEU A 129 -18.85 -13.96 -13.85
CA LEU A 129 -19.90 -13.57 -14.80
C LEU A 129 -19.96 -14.46 -16.07
#